data_cd80e0e57850db096af2e3adf1442583
#
_entry.id   cd80e0e57850db096af2e3adf1442583
#
_cell.length_a   1.000
_cell.length_b   1.000
_cell.length_c   1.000
_cell.angle_alpha   90.00
_cell.angle_beta   90.00
_cell.angle_gamma   90.00
#
_symmetry.space_group_name_H-M   'P 1'
#
loop_
_entity.id
_entity.type
_entity.pdbx_description
1 polymer ?
#
loop_
_entity_poly.entity_id
_entity_poly.type
_entity_poly.pdbx_seq_one_letter_code
_entity_poly.pdbx_strand_id
1 'polypeptide(L)'
;MDKPELVAAIQAVEQLDSPDASELLEVYADFLQAAGDPRGTLAALQLRNIDGGKAADAWLAEHREQILGPVAKLVRRPVVYEHWTAGWITELSVDASPRHRERAPDLEVMLRLPACACLRRLDAHWQHWPDAPDLPCRASLRQLAIAAKSSDPLDFGELPRLQSLTLHGCPSSLDIVAPNLRWLGFARTQLGPIGELFDAGCTVERVSIEIPWVLIDPGDLAELLRHPFLATLRELELSMEEWPYDDVLITPAPPDSVIEAIVEAAALRQLEFRKFSGLGCWPEQRNRVLAAFASAPGQTYV
;
A
#
# COMPACT_ATOMS: atom_id res chain seq x y z
N MET A 1 29.64 -4.60 15.12
CA MET A 1 28.18 -4.84 15.10
C MET A 1 27.96 -6.11 14.29
N ASP A 2 27.25 -7.10 14.82
CA ASP A 2 26.98 -8.34 14.11
C ASP A 2 25.98 -8.09 12.97
N LYS A 3 25.96 -8.99 11.97
CA LYS A 3 25.07 -8.85 10.81
C LYS A 3 23.59 -8.60 11.18
N PRO A 4 22.99 -9.36 12.14
CA PRO A 4 21.59 -9.13 12.55
C PRO A 4 21.37 -7.77 13.18
N GLU A 5 22.30 -7.28 14.01
CA GLU A 5 22.22 -5.96 14.68
C GLU A 5 22.31 -4.84 13.66
N LEU A 6 23.18 -4.97 12.65
CA LEU A 6 23.31 -4.01 11.58
C LEU A 6 22.04 -3.94 10.70
N VAL A 7 21.48 -5.10 10.35
CA VAL A 7 20.20 -5.16 9.62
C VAL A 7 19.08 -4.54 10.43
N ALA A 8 18.97 -4.84 11.72
CA ALA A 8 17.97 -4.25 12.61
C ALA A 8 18.12 -2.71 12.72
N ALA A 9 19.36 -2.21 12.78
CA ALA A 9 19.63 -0.78 12.78
C ALA A 9 19.18 -0.11 11.48
N ILE A 10 19.44 -0.72 10.30
CA ILE A 10 18.99 -0.22 9.00
C ILE A 10 17.47 -0.27 8.88
N GLN A 11 16.83 -1.34 9.34
CA GLN A 11 15.37 -1.44 9.40
C GLN A 11 14.74 -0.34 10.26
N ALA A 12 15.46 0.07 11.31
CA ALA A 12 15.01 1.12 12.24
C ALA A 12 15.06 2.53 11.66
N VAL A 13 15.91 2.79 10.67
CA VAL A 13 16.05 4.11 10.06
C VAL A 13 14.75 4.58 9.41
N GLU A 14 14.39 5.85 9.62
CA GLU A 14 13.16 6.44 9.05
C GLU A 14 13.26 6.61 7.53
N GLN A 15 14.36 7.19 7.07
CA GLN A 15 14.63 7.45 5.65
C GLN A 15 16.00 6.92 5.29
N LEU A 16 16.09 6.06 4.25
CA LEU A 16 17.37 5.46 3.83
C LEU A 16 18.28 6.43 3.09
N ASP A 17 17.77 7.54 2.64
CA ASP A 17 18.51 8.64 2.00
C ASP A 17 18.96 9.71 3.00
N SER A 18 18.71 9.51 4.30
CA SER A 18 19.18 10.41 5.35
C SER A 18 20.69 10.27 5.58
N PRO A 19 21.38 11.34 6.04
CA PRO A 19 22.80 11.25 6.39
C PRO A 19 23.10 10.16 7.44
N ASP A 20 22.22 10.01 8.44
CA ASP A 20 22.37 8.99 9.50
C ASP A 20 22.28 7.56 8.94
N ALA A 21 21.48 7.36 7.89
CA ALA A 21 21.41 6.08 7.19
C ALA A 21 22.67 5.80 6.37
N SER A 22 23.26 6.82 5.78
CA SER A 22 24.39 6.68 4.85
C SER A 22 25.57 5.95 5.51
N GLU A 23 25.95 6.34 6.72
CA GLU A 23 27.03 5.69 7.45
C GLU A 23 26.73 4.21 7.75
N LEU A 24 25.50 3.90 8.19
CA LEU A 24 25.09 2.50 8.42
C LEU A 24 25.10 1.67 7.14
N LEU A 25 24.67 2.27 6.03
CA LEU A 25 24.62 1.60 4.72
C LEU A 25 26.03 1.37 4.15
N GLU A 26 26.97 2.29 4.36
CA GLU A 26 28.37 2.11 4.00
C GLU A 26 29.00 0.95 4.78
N VAL A 27 28.83 0.93 6.11
CA VAL A 27 29.31 -0.17 6.97
C VAL A 27 28.71 -1.51 6.53
N TYR A 28 27.42 -1.51 6.15
CA TYR A 28 26.76 -2.71 5.64
C TYR A 28 27.30 -3.15 4.28
N ALA A 29 27.55 -2.21 3.36
CA ALA A 29 28.15 -2.52 2.06
C ALA A 29 29.53 -3.17 2.21
N ASP A 30 30.39 -2.62 3.07
CA ASP A 30 31.70 -3.16 3.37
C ASP A 30 31.62 -4.57 3.99
N PHE A 31 30.68 -4.77 4.91
CA PHE A 31 30.45 -6.07 5.52
C PHE A 31 30.05 -7.12 4.47
N LEU A 32 29.14 -6.80 3.55
CA LEU A 32 28.71 -7.70 2.49
C LEU A 32 29.84 -7.98 1.50
N GLN A 33 30.65 -6.96 1.14
CA GLN A 33 31.82 -7.13 0.26
C GLN A 33 32.84 -8.08 0.88
N ALA A 34 33.14 -7.91 2.16
CA ALA A 34 34.05 -8.81 2.88
C ALA A 34 33.54 -10.24 2.94
N ALA A 35 32.22 -10.44 2.94
CA ALA A 35 31.56 -11.75 2.89
C ALA A 35 31.46 -12.33 1.47
N GLY A 36 31.85 -11.59 0.43
CA GLY A 36 31.68 -11.99 -0.98
C GLY A 36 30.24 -11.97 -1.49
N ASP A 37 29.33 -11.27 -0.78
CA ASP A 37 27.94 -11.12 -1.19
C ASP A 37 27.85 -10.04 -2.30
N PRO A 38 27.31 -10.36 -3.49
CA PRO A 38 27.25 -9.40 -4.61
C PRO A 38 26.45 -8.15 -4.29
N ARG A 39 25.56 -8.19 -3.31
CA ARG A 39 24.80 -7.00 -2.84
C ARG A 39 25.71 -5.94 -2.22
N GLY A 40 26.86 -6.31 -1.67
CA GLY A 40 27.82 -5.35 -1.12
C GLY A 40 28.40 -4.43 -2.19
N THR A 41 28.76 -4.98 -3.33
CA THR A 41 29.22 -4.16 -4.47
C THR A 41 28.08 -3.32 -5.05
N LEU A 42 26.86 -3.89 -5.16
CA LEU A 42 25.67 -3.13 -5.58
C LEU A 42 25.41 -1.94 -4.65
N ALA A 43 25.45 -2.17 -3.34
CA ALA A 43 25.27 -1.12 -2.32
C ALA A 43 26.32 0.00 -2.48
N ALA A 44 27.59 -0.36 -2.59
CA ALA A 44 28.67 0.61 -2.76
C ALA A 44 28.54 1.44 -4.05
N LEU A 45 28.09 0.83 -5.14
CA LEU A 45 27.83 1.53 -6.40
C LEU A 45 26.65 2.49 -6.30
N GLN A 46 25.57 2.07 -5.62
CA GLN A 46 24.38 2.90 -5.41
C GLN A 46 24.67 4.09 -4.49
N LEU A 47 25.40 3.87 -3.39
CA LEU A 47 25.79 4.94 -2.46
C LEU A 47 26.69 5.99 -3.11
N ARG A 48 27.59 5.57 -4.00
CA ARG A 48 28.47 6.50 -4.73
C ARG A 48 27.72 7.30 -5.80
N ASN A 49 26.73 6.73 -6.43
CA ASN A 49 25.87 7.32 -7.48
C ASN A 49 26.60 8.20 -8.51
N ILE A 50 27.82 7.81 -8.90
CA ILE A 50 28.75 8.66 -9.70
C ILE A 50 28.24 8.92 -11.12
N ASP A 51 27.46 7.98 -11.69
CA ASP A 51 27.02 8.00 -13.09
C ASP A 51 25.50 7.95 -13.26
N GLY A 52 24.74 8.37 -12.22
CA GLY A 52 23.29 8.29 -12.19
C GLY A 52 22.78 6.85 -12.09
N GLY A 53 23.56 5.98 -11.45
CA GLY A 53 23.16 4.60 -11.16
C GLY A 53 23.47 3.57 -12.26
N LYS A 54 24.00 3.97 -13.42
CA LYS A 54 24.25 3.05 -14.55
C LYS A 54 25.17 1.88 -14.22
N ALA A 55 26.20 2.13 -13.41
CA ALA A 55 27.10 1.06 -12.97
C ALA A 55 26.41 0.08 -12.02
N ALA A 56 25.55 0.58 -11.13
CA ALA A 56 24.73 -0.24 -10.25
C ALA A 56 23.73 -1.10 -11.03
N ASP A 57 23.06 -0.52 -12.02
CA ASP A 57 22.11 -1.25 -12.88
C ASP A 57 22.80 -2.35 -13.69
N ALA A 58 23.98 -2.05 -14.25
CA ALA A 58 24.77 -3.04 -14.98
C ALA A 58 25.23 -4.19 -14.07
N TRP A 59 25.71 -3.86 -12.87
CA TRP A 59 26.09 -4.84 -11.87
C TRP A 59 24.91 -5.72 -11.44
N LEU A 60 23.76 -5.11 -11.16
CA LEU A 60 22.56 -5.84 -10.81
C LEU A 60 22.11 -6.79 -11.93
N ALA A 61 22.14 -6.33 -13.17
CA ALA A 61 21.77 -7.16 -14.32
C ALA A 61 22.68 -8.39 -14.47
N GLU A 62 24.00 -8.24 -14.25
CA GLU A 62 24.97 -9.32 -14.33
C GLU A 62 24.84 -10.32 -13.18
N HIS A 63 24.59 -9.83 -11.96
CA HIS A 63 24.61 -10.67 -10.75
C HIS A 63 23.20 -11.02 -10.24
N ARG A 64 22.16 -10.74 -11.02
CA ARG A 64 20.75 -10.89 -10.65
C ARG A 64 20.42 -12.31 -10.18
N GLU A 65 20.92 -13.33 -10.88
CA GLU A 65 20.67 -14.74 -10.50
C GLU A 65 21.36 -15.11 -9.17
N GLN A 66 22.51 -14.52 -8.86
CA GLN A 66 23.19 -14.74 -7.59
C GLN A 66 22.42 -14.07 -6.42
N ILE A 67 21.86 -12.90 -6.65
CA ILE A 67 21.16 -12.11 -5.62
C ILE A 67 19.77 -12.66 -5.36
N LEU A 68 19.01 -12.98 -6.41
CA LEU A 68 17.62 -13.38 -6.33
C LEU A 68 17.42 -14.91 -6.36
N GLY A 69 18.46 -15.66 -6.70
CA GLY A 69 18.38 -17.12 -6.80
C GLY A 69 17.33 -17.60 -7.81
N PRO A 70 16.55 -18.63 -7.48
CA PRO A 70 15.59 -19.25 -8.40
C PRO A 70 14.52 -18.30 -8.91
N VAL A 71 14.17 -17.26 -8.14
CA VAL A 71 13.11 -16.31 -8.52
C VAL A 71 13.58 -15.26 -9.53
N ALA A 72 14.86 -15.15 -9.81
CA ALA A 72 15.43 -14.16 -10.74
C ALA A 72 14.75 -14.17 -12.12
N LYS A 73 14.36 -15.37 -12.59
CA LYS A 73 13.68 -15.53 -13.89
C LYS A 73 12.22 -15.07 -13.86
N LEU A 74 11.59 -15.04 -12.70
CA LEU A 74 10.20 -14.62 -12.50
C LEU A 74 10.10 -13.10 -12.21
N VAL A 75 11.17 -12.52 -11.67
CA VAL A 75 11.23 -11.08 -11.37
C VAL A 75 11.49 -10.30 -12.66
N ARG A 76 10.44 -10.05 -13.44
CA ARG A 76 10.51 -9.36 -14.73
C ARG A 76 9.34 -8.41 -14.90
N ARG A 77 9.60 -7.23 -15.46
CA ARG A 77 8.54 -6.32 -15.89
C ARG A 77 7.73 -6.92 -17.04
N PRO A 78 6.41 -6.70 -17.12
CA PRO A 78 5.59 -5.85 -16.22
C PRO A 78 5.11 -6.54 -14.95
N VAL A 79 5.38 -7.84 -14.73
CA VAL A 79 4.82 -8.65 -13.64
C VAL A 79 5.39 -8.26 -12.29
N VAL A 80 6.70 -7.99 -12.23
CA VAL A 80 7.38 -7.58 -10.99
C VAL A 80 8.14 -6.29 -11.25
N TYR A 81 7.92 -5.32 -10.38
CA TYR A 81 8.70 -4.09 -10.28
C TYR A 81 9.40 -4.08 -8.93
N GLU A 82 10.72 -3.89 -8.95
CA GLU A 82 11.53 -3.73 -7.76
C GLU A 82 12.31 -2.41 -7.81
N HIS A 83 12.39 -1.74 -6.68
CA HIS A 83 13.29 -0.60 -6.47
C HIS A 83 14.37 -0.99 -5.47
N TRP A 84 15.62 -0.73 -5.83
CA TRP A 84 16.80 -1.11 -5.07
C TRP A 84 17.46 0.12 -4.44
N THR A 85 17.77 0.03 -3.16
CA THR A 85 18.52 1.05 -2.42
C THR A 85 19.59 0.36 -1.59
N ALA A 86 20.86 0.71 -1.80
CA ALA A 86 22.01 0.20 -1.04
C ALA A 86 22.03 -1.34 -0.90
N GLY A 87 21.75 -2.05 -2.02
CA GLY A 87 21.76 -3.52 -2.06
C GLY A 87 20.50 -4.19 -1.50
N TRP A 88 19.47 -3.43 -1.14
CA TRP A 88 18.17 -3.93 -0.68
C TRP A 88 17.07 -3.65 -1.70
N ILE A 89 16.09 -4.53 -1.78
CA ILE A 89 14.79 -4.23 -2.37
C ILE A 89 14.00 -3.43 -1.31
N THR A 90 13.78 -2.16 -1.59
CA THR A 90 13.04 -1.27 -0.68
C THR A 90 11.59 -1.09 -1.06
N GLU A 91 11.29 -1.25 -2.36
CA GLU A 91 9.92 -1.30 -2.86
C GLU A 91 9.75 -2.51 -3.78
N LEU A 92 8.65 -3.20 -3.64
CA LEU A 92 8.30 -4.37 -4.43
C LEU A 92 6.84 -4.25 -4.85
N SER A 93 6.59 -4.34 -6.16
CA SER A 93 5.23 -4.48 -6.68
C SER A 93 5.14 -5.76 -7.50
N VAL A 94 4.12 -6.58 -7.22
CA VAL A 94 3.86 -7.85 -7.89
C VAL A 94 2.46 -7.83 -8.48
N ASP A 95 2.37 -7.74 -9.81
CA ASP A 95 1.11 -7.86 -10.54
C ASP A 95 0.76 -9.32 -10.79
N ALA A 96 -0.06 -9.89 -9.93
CA ALA A 96 -0.64 -11.22 -10.10
C ALA A 96 -2.09 -11.17 -10.63
N SER A 97 -2.44 -10.14 -11.40
CA SER A 97 -3.72 -10.05 -12.11
C SER A 97 -3.97 -11.30 -12.97
N PRO A 98 -5.22 -11.57 -13.37
CA PRO A 98 -5.53 -12.74 -14.19
C PRO A 98 -4.67 -12.88 -15.46
N ARG A 99 -4.19 -11.75 -16.02
CA ARG A 99 -3.29 -11.72 -17.19
C ARG A 99 -1.87 -12.20 -16.87
N HIS A 100 -1.44 -12.09 -15.62
CA HIS A 100 -0.07 -12.34 -15.19
C HIS A 100 0.08 -13.41 -14.13
N ARG A 101 -1.03 -13.94 -13.59
CA ARG A 101 -1.05 -14.85 -12.43
C ARG A 101 -0.12 -16.05 -12.58
N GLU A 102 -0.05 -16.66 -13.75
CA GLU A 102 0.82 -17.83 -14.00
C GLU A 102 2.31 -17.49 -14.04
N ARG A 103 2.63 -16.18 -14.18
CA ARG A 103 4.00 -15.68 -14.28
C ARG A 103 4.46 -14.97 -13.01
N ALA A 104 3.52 -14.68 -12.11
CA ALA A 104 3.85 -14.01 -10.85
C ALA A 104 4.59 -14.99 -9.94
N PRO A 105 5.69 -14.57 -9.31
CA PRO A 105 6.38 -15.38 -8.31
C PRO A 105 5.49 -15.55 -7.07
N ASP A 106 5.73 -16.62 -6.33
CA ASP A 106 5.16 -16.79 -5.00
C ASP A 106 5.66 -15.67 -4.09
N LEU A 107 4.72 -14.95 -3.47
CA LEU A 107 5.03 -13.80 -2.63
C LEU A 107 5.87 -14.20 -1.41
N GLU A 108 5.58 -15.32 -0.77
CA GLU A 108 6.35 -15.79 0.38
C GLU A 108 7.81 -16.06 0.01
N VAL A 109 8.05 -16.73 -1.11
CA VAL A 109 9.39 -17.00 -1.62
C VAL A 109 10.15 -15.69 -1.88
N MET A 110 9.48 -14.69 -2.45
CA MET A 110 10.07 -13.37 -2.66
C MET A 110 10.42 -12.68 -1.36
N LEU A 111 9.51 -12.63 -0.40
CA LEU A 111 9.70 -11.93 0.86
C LEU A 111 10.74 -12.59 1.78
N ARG A 112 11.03 -13.88 1.57
CA ARG A 112 12.10 -14.60 2.27
C ARG A 112 13.50 -14.30 1.72
N LEU A 113 13.61 -13.62 0.59
CA LEU A 113 14.93 -13.23 0.06
C LEU A 113 15.64 -12.31 1.05
N PRO A 114 16.94 -12.53 1.31
CA PRO A 114 17.73 -11.62 2.13
C PRO A 114 17.71 -10.17 1.62
N ALA A 115 17.55 -9.97 0.31
CA ALA A 115 17.43 -8.66 -0.30
C ALA A 115 16.14 -7.91 0.11
N CYS A 116 15.11 -8.61 0.56
CA CYS A 116 13.83 -8.04 1.00
C CYS A 116 13.80 -7.69 2.50
N ALA A 117 14.85 -7.95 3.27
CA ALA A 117 14.82 -7.72 4.72
C ALA A 117 14.56 -6.27 5.12
N CYS A 118 14.89 -5.30 4.26
CA CYS A 118 14.63 -3.88 4.47
C CYS A 118 13.51 -3.32 3.57
N LEU A 119 12.58 -4.19 3.12
CA LEU A 119 11.44 -3.81 2.31
C LEU A 119 10.54 -2.83 3.08
N ARG A 120 10.23 -1.69 2.47
CA ARG A 120 9.42 -0.62 3.05
C ARG A 120 8.05 -0.50 2.43
N ARG A 121 7.97 -0.79 1.13
CA ARG A 121 6.71 -0.76 0.38
C ARG A 121 6.51 -2.08 -0.33
N LEU A 122 5.37 -2.70 -0.09
CA LEU A 122 4.90 -3.87 -0.81
C LEU A 122 3.54 -3.57 -1.42
N ASP A 123 3.44 -3.81 -2.71
CA ASP A 123 2.19 -3.79 -3.46
C ASP A 123 2.04 -5.14 -4.17
N ALA A 124 1.13 -5.97 -3.68
CA ALA A 124 0.96 -7.33 -4.16
C ALA A 124 -0.51 -7.57 -4.56
N HIS A 125 -0.91 -6.97 -5.67
CA HIS A 125 -2.24 -7.15 -6.22
C HIS A 125 -2.55 -8.63 -6.47
N TRP A 126 -3.72 -9.08 -6.03
CA TRP A 126 -4.23 -10.44 -6.24
C TRP A 126 -3.43 -11.55 -5.55
N GLN A 127 -2.52 -11.21 -4.68
CA GLN A 127 -1.83 -12.16 -3.81
C GLN A 127 -2.25 -11.94 -2.35
N HIS A 128 -2.33 -13.05 -1.59
CA HIS A 128 -2.63 -13.01 -0.18
C HIS A 128 -1.35 -12.79 0.63
N TRP A 129 -1.50 -12.18 1.80
CA TRP A 129 -0.42 -12.10 2.77
C TRP A 129 0.00 -13.51 3.18
N PRO A 130 1.30 -13.83 3.18
CA PRO A 130 1.78 -15.14 3.63
C PRO A 130 1.54 -15.32 5.13
N ASP A 131 1.06 -16.50 5.51
CA ASP A 131 1.02 -16.93 6.92
C ASP A 131 2.43 -17.34 7.38
N ALA A 132 3.30 -16.34 7.54
CA ALA A 132 4.72 -16.51 7.84
C ALA A 132 5.17 -15.42 8.82
N PRO A 133 5.13 -15.67 10.13
CA PRO A 133 5.49 -14.68 11.15
C PRO A 133 6.99 -14.31 11.13
N ASP A 134 7.82 -15.13 10.53
CA ASP A 134 9.27 -15.00 10.45
C ASP A 134 9.79 -14.24 9.20
N LEU A 135 8.91 -13.58 8.44
CA LEU A 135 9.32 -12.81 7.27
C LEU A 135 10.29 -11.68 7.65
N PRO A 136 11.49 -11.62 7.00
CA PRO A 136 12.51 -10.64 7.36
C PRO A 136 12.06 -9.18 7.26
N CYS A 137 11.11 -8.87 6.36
CA CYS A 137 10.65 -7.50 6.09
C CYS A 137 9.64 -6.95 7.11
N ARG A 138 9.09 -7.77 8.01
CA ARG A 138 8.02 -7.33 8.95
C ARG A 138 8.43 -6.12 9.79
N ALA A 139 9.70 -6.08 10.23
CA ALA A 139 10.22 -5.00 11.05
C ALA A 139 10.46 -3.68 10.29
N SER A 140 10.48 -3.71 8.95
CA SER A 140 10.79 -2.54 8.12
C SER A 140 9.61 -2.04 7.30
N LEU A 141 8.56 -2.87 7.12
CA LEU A 141 7.44 -2.57 6.24
C LEU A 141 6.64 -1.37 6.75
N ARG A 142 6.41 -0.40 5.86
CA ARG A 142 5.68 0.85 6.14
C ARG A 142 4.41 1.00 5.33
N GLN A 143 4.41 0.48 4.12
CA GLN A 143 3.29 0.53 3.21
C GLN A 143 3.02 -0.87 2.68
N LEU A 144 1.81 -1.34 2.84
CA LEU A 144 1.35 -2.64 2.36
C LEU A 144 0.07 -2.48 1.57
N ALA A 145 0.07 -2.95 0.33
CA ALA A 145 -1.14 -3.12 -0.47
C ALA A 145 -1.26 -4.58 -0.86
N ILE A 146 -2.39 -5.22 -0.55
CA ILE A 146 -2.55 -6.65 -0.76
C ILE A 146 -3.99 -7.04 -1.02
N ALA A 147 -4.20 -8.18 -1.71
CA ALA A 147 -5.53 -8.73 -1.91
C ALA A 147 -6.12 -9.29 -0.60
N ALA A 148 -7.40 -9.04 -0.42
CA ALA A 148 -8.22 -9.61 0.64
C ALA A 148 -9.41 -10.34 0.03
N LYS A 149 -9.72 -11.54 0.50
CA LYS A 149 -10.96 -12.21 0.16
C LYS A 149 -12.00 -11.89 1.22
N SER A 150 -13.21 -11.55 0.78
CA SER A 150 -14.30 -11.19 1.69
C SER A 150 -14.74 -12.31 2.64
N SER A 151 -14.40 -13.57 2.34
CA SER A 151 -14.74 -14.71 3.18
C SER A 151 -13.69 -15.09 4.21
N ASP A 152 -12.47 -14.61 4.05
CA ASP A 152 -11.33 -15.09 4.83
C ASP A 152 -10.90 -14.02 5.85
N PRO A 153 -10.57 -14.40 7.09
CA PRO A 153 -9.92 -13.51 8.02
C PRO A 153 -8.50 -13.21 7.52
N LEU A 154 -8.02 -12.01 7.77
CA LEU A 154 -6.63 -11.64 7.54
C LEU A 154 -5.93 -11.45 8.88
N ASP A 155 -4.89 -12.24 9.10
CA ASP A 155 -3.95 -12.11 10.20
C ASP A 155 -2.60 -11.62 9.66
N PHE A 156 -2.28 -10.38 9.97
CA PHE A 156 -0.98 -9.81 9.65
C PHE A 156 0.01 -9.97 10.82
N GLY A 157 -0.46 -10.29 12.01
CA GLY A 157 0.34 -10.28 13.23
C GLY A 157 1.01 -8.92 13.47
N GLU A 158 2.27 -8.91 13.91
CA GLU A 158 2.99 -7.69 14.25
C GLU A 158 3.66 -7.05 13.03
N LEU A 159 3.27 -5.82 12.71
CA LEU A 159 3.88 -4.95 11.70
C LEU A 159 4.19 -3.57 12.35
N PRO A 160 5.22 -3.49 13.20
CA PRO A 160 5.42 -2.39 14.13
C PRO A 160 5.67 -1.03 13.47
N ARG A 161 6.05 -1.02 12.20
CA ARG A 161 6.36 0.21 11.45
C ARG A 161 5.36 0.52 10.35
N LEU A 162 4.31 -0.29 10.20
CA LEU A 162 3.31 -0.09 9.18
C LEU A 162 2.56 1.22 9.43
N GLN A 163 2.52 2.08 8.41
CA GLN A 163 1.85 3.38 8.42
C GLN A 163 0.63 3.40 7.51
N SER A 164 0.66 2.57 6.47
CA SER A 164 -0.37 2.53 5.44
C SER A 164 -0.68 1.09 5.06
N LEU A 165 -1.95 0.74 5.09
CA LEU A 165 -2.48 -0.55 4.62
C LEU A 165 -3.55 -0.30 3.57
N THR A 166 -3.40 -0.92 2.40
CA THR A 166 -4.46 -0.97 1.37
C THR A 166 -4.90 -2.41 1.18
N LEU A 167 -6.19 -2.64 1.28
CA LEU A 167 -6.82 -3.93 1.04
C LEU A 167 -7.58 -3.89 -0.29
N HIS A 168 -7.22 -4.77 -1.22
CA HIS A 168 -7.99 -5.00 -2.44
C HIS A 168 -9.06 -6.05 -2.15
N GLY A 169 -10.23 -5.59 -1.76
CA GLY A 169 -11.33 -6.36 -1.17
C GLY A 169 -11.49 -6.06 0.32
N CYS A 170 -12.49 -6.67 0.95
CA CYS A 170 -12.74 -6.53 2.38
C CYS A 170 -12.72 -7.92 3.02
N PRO A 171 -11.79 -8.20 3.93
CA PRO A 171 -11.76 -9.47 4.67
C PRO A 171 -12.92 -9.55 5.65
N SER A 172 -13.25 -10.75 6.10
CA SER A 172 -14.28 -10.95 7.15
C SER A 172 -13.83 -10.45 8.52
N SER A 173 -12.54 -10.42 8.78
CA SER A 173 -11.92 -9.78 9.94
C SER A 173 -10.48 -9.41 9.65
N LEU A 174 -9.94 -8.45 10.40
CA LEU A 174 -8.57 -7.96 10.28
C LEU A 174 -7.90 -8.03 11.64
N ASP A 175 -6.92 -8.92 11.78
CA ASP A 175 -6.05 -8.98 12.95
C ASP A 175 -4.68 -8.40 12.59
N ILE A 176 -4.33 -7.29 13.23
CA ILE A 176 -3.09 -6.57 12.96
C ILE A 176 -2.62 -5.80 14.21
N VAL A 177 -1.36 -5.99 14.56
CA VAL A 177 -0.68 -5.20 15.59
C VAL A 177 0.22 -4.18 14.90
N ALA A 178 -0.31 -3.02 14.57
CA ALA A 178 0.38 -1.95 13.85
C ALA A 178 0.19 -0.60 14.56
N PRO A 179 0.97 -0.31 15.62
CA PRO A 179 0.77 0.89 16.45
C PRO A 179 1.02 2.21 15.70
N ASN A 180 1.67 2.16 14.55
CA ASN A 180 1.95 3.31 13.71
C ASN A 180 1.01 3.42 12.48
N LEU A 181 0.00 2.56 12.38
CA LEU A 181 -0.96 2.60 11.28
C LEU A 181 -1.79 3.89 11.37
N ARG A 182 -1.76 4.68 10.31
CA ARG A 182 -2.50 5.95 10.20
C ARG A 182 -3.46 5.98 9.04
N TRP A 183 -3.18 5.19 8.01
CA TRP A 183 -3.97 5.18 6.79
C TRP A 183 -4.44 3.77 6.45
N LEU A 184 -5.73 3.64 6.19
CA LEU A 184 -6.36 2.40 5.75
C LEU A 184 -7.13 2.65 4.45
N GLY A 185 -6.75 1.94 3.41
CA GLY A 185 -7.38 2.00 2.09
C GLY A 185 -8.15 0.72 1.78
N PHE A 186 -9.29 0.89 1.14
CA PHE A 186 -10.07 -0.20 0.57
C PHE A 186 -10.26 0.04 -0.91
N ALA A 187 -9.84 -0.89 -1.73
CA ALA A 187 -10.02 -0.85 -3.15
C ALA A 187 -10.79 -2.09 -3.61
N ARG A 188 -11.74 -1.90 -4.54
CA ARG A 188 -12.53 -2.99 -5.13
C ARG A 188 -13.34 -3.80 -4.12
N THR A 189 -13.99 -3.12 -3.18
CA THR A 189 -14.69 -3.75 -2.07
C THR A 189 -16.19 -3.43 -2.07
N GLN A 190 -16.95 -4.14 -1.23
CA GLN A 190 -18.31 -3.80 -0.83
C GLN A 190 -18.24 -2.95 0.45
N LEU A 191 -19.21 -2.04 0.62
CA LEU A 191 -19.18 -1.09 1.76
C LEU A 191 -19.62 -1.71 3.08
N GLY A 192 -20.59 -2.63 3.06
CA GLY A 192 -21.16 -3.22 4.29
C GLY A 192 -20.09 -3.77 5.25
N PRO A 193 -19.17 -4.65 4.80
CA PRO A 193 -18.17 -5.24 5.70
C PRO A 193 -17.14 -4.25 6.27
N ILE A 194 -16.98 -3.05 5.67
CA ILE A 194 -16.01 -2.06 6.17
C ILE A 194 -16.36 -1.59 7.58
N GLY A 195 -17.64 -1.37 7.87
CA GLY A 195 -18.11 -0.99 9.21
C GLY A 195 -17.70 -2.00 10.28
N GLU A 196 -17.89 -3.28 10.00
CA GLU A 196 -17.58 -4.38 10.93
C GLU A 196 -16.09 -4.43 11.31
N LEU A 197 -15.19 -4.07 10.39
CA LEU A 197 -13.75 -3.99 10.69
C LEU A 197 -13.42 -2.88 11.69
N PHE A 198 -14.15 -1.78 11.66
CA PHE A 198 -13.97 -0.69 12.62
C PHE A 198 -14.59 -1.00 13.98
N ASP A 199 -15.65 -1.81 14.03
CA ASP A 199 -16.22 -2.31 15.28
C ASP A 199 -15.21 -3.20 16.04
N ALA A 200 -14.31 -3.86 15.35
CA ALA A 200 -13.21 -4.62 15.92
C ALA A 200 -12.10 -3.76 16.57
N GLY A 201 -12.22 -2.43 16.56
CA GLY A 201 -11.34 -1.52 17.29
C GLY A 201 -10.14 -1.02 16.48
N CYS A 202 -10.16 -1.11 15.16
CA CYS A 202 -9.14 -0.51 14.30
C CYS A 202 -9.22 1.02 14.40
N THR A 203 -8.14 1.67 14.85
CA THR A 203 -8.07 3.14 14.96
C THR A 203 -7.11 3.69 13.92
N VAL A 204 -7.63 4.47 12.99
CA VAL A 204 -6.85 5.14 11.95
C VAL A 204 -7.25 6.60 11.83
N GLU A 205 -6.35 7.44 11.32
CA GLU A 205 -6.62 8.87 11.12
C GLU A 205 -7.20 9.14 9.73
N ARG A 206 -6.91 8.29 8.77
CA ARG A 206 -7.30 8.48 7.37
C ARG A 206 -7.84 7.18 6.78
N VAL A 207 -8.96 7.30 6.08
CA VAL A 207 -9.57 6.20 5.31
C VAL A 207 -9.73 6.62 3.85
N SER A 208 -9.37 5.71 2.95
CA SER A 208 -9.63 5.82 1.52
C SER A 208 -10.45 4.62 1.06
N ILE A 209 -11.54 4.89 0.33
CA ILE A 209 -12.42 3.84 -0.20
C ILE A 209 -12.53 4.08 -1.72
N GLU A 210 -12.06 3.12 -2.49
CA GLU A 210 -12.14 3.11 -3.94
C GLU A 210 -13.14 2.05 -4.38
N ILE A 211 -14.28 2.49 -4.89
CA ILE A 211 -15.35 1.63 -5.36
C ILE A 211 -16.05 2.25 -6.57
N PRO A 212 -16.25 1.52 -7.67
CA PRO A 212 -17.04 2.02 -8.77
C PRO A 212 -18.46 2.34 -8.29
N TRP A 213 -18.94 3.55 -8.57
CA TRP A 213 -20.25 4.01 -8.09
C TRP A 213 -21.40 3.09 -8.50
N VAL A 214 -21.30 2.37 -9.62
CA VAL A 214 -22.27 1.35 -10.08
C VAL A 214 -22.42 0.16 -9.12
N LEU A 215 -21.43 -0.05 -8.23
CA LEU A 215 -21.42 -1.09 -7.21
C LEU A 215 -21.78 -0.55 -5.81
N ILE A 216 -22.04 0.75 -5.69
CA ILE A 216 -22.42 1.36 -4.41
C ILE A 216 -23.91 1.14 -4.19
N ASP A 217 -24.26 0.38 -3.15
CA ASP A 217 -25.61 0.43 -2.59
C ASP A 217 -25.74 1.71 -1.76
N PRO A 218 -26.73 2.59 -2.06
CA PRO A 218 -26.91 3.82 -1.30
C PRO A 218 -27.21 3.60 0.18
N GLY A 219 -27.86 2.49 0.54
CA GLY A 219 -28.14 2.10 1.91
C GLY A 219 -26.87 1.76 2.67
N ASP A 220 -26.02 0.91 2.10
CA ASP A 220 -24.73 0.55 2.66
C ASP A 220 -23.81 1.78 2.82
N LEU A 221 -23.83 2.68 1.84
CA LEU A 221 -23.07 3.93 1.95
C LEU A 221 -23.60 4.81 3.07
N ALA A 222 -24.91 4.95 3.20
CA ALA A 222 -25.52 5.76 4.25
C ALA A 222 -25.28 5.16 5.64
N GLU A 223 -25.24 3.83 5.77
CA GLU A 223 -24.90 3.12 6.99
C GLU A 223 -23.44 3.36 7.36
N LEU A 224 -22.51 3.15 6.44
CA LEU A 224 -21.09 3.42 6.62
C LEU A 224 -20.85 4.87 7.04
N LEU A 225 -21.49 5.85 6.37
CA LEU A 225 -21.34 7.27 6.66
C LEU A 225 -21.99 7.72 7.99
N ARG A 226 -22.79 6.87 8.63
CA ARG A 226 -23.30 7.05 10.00
C ARG A 226 -22.46 6.32 11.06
N HIS A 227 -21.53 5.49 10.64
CA HIS A 227 -20.77 4.66 11.56
C HIS A 227 -19.93 5.51 12.53
N PRO A 228 -19.88 5.17 13.84
CA PRO A 228 -19.18 5.96 14.86
C PRO A 228 -17.68 6.18 14.59
N PHE A 229 -17.00 5.28 13.87
CA PHE A 229 -15.58 5.43 13.58
C PHE A 229 -15.26 6.71 12.79
N LEU A 230 -16.20 7.21 11.99
CA LEU A 230 -15.99 8.46 11.25
C LEU A 230 -15.72 9.66 12.17
N ALA A 231 -16.20 9.64 13.41
CA ALA A 231 -15.92 10.70 14.37
C ALA A 231 -14.46 10.70 14.85
N THR A 232 -13.72 9.63 14.63
CA THR A 232 -12.28 9.52 14.97
C THR A 232 -11.36 9.84 13.79
N LEU A 233 -11.91 9.94 12.57
CA LEU A 233 -11.12 10.25 11.39
C LEU A 233 -10.84 11.74 11.29
N ARG A 234 -9.68 12.04 10.71
CA ARG A 234 -9.33 13.38 10.22
C ARG A 234 -9.61 13.53 8.73
N GLU A 235 -9.44 12.46 7.97
CA GLU A 235 -9.52 12.48 6.53
C GLU A 235 -10.29 11.28 5.99
N LEU A 236 -11.15 11.55 4.99
CA LEU A 236 -11.86 10.54 4.21
C LEU A 236 -11.72 10.85 2.72
N GLU A 237 -11.32 9.84 1.97
CA GLU A 237 -11.35 9.86 0.51
C GLU A 237 -12.33 8.78 0.02
N LEU A 238 -13.32 9.20 -0.76
CA LEU A 238 -14.21 8.31 -1.51
C LEU A 238 -13.90 8.47 -2.99
N SER A 239 -13.28 7.47 -3.58
CA SER A 239 -13.05 7.40 -5.02
C SER A 239 -14.15 6.56 -5.65
N MET A 240 -14.95 7.22 -6.50
CA MET A 240 -16.11 6.64 -7.17
C MET A 240 -15.89 6.54 -8.67
N GLU A 241 -14.64 6.51 -9.09
CA GLU A 241 -14.27 6.39 -10.49
C GLU A 241 -14.65 5.02 -11.02
N GLU A 242 -15.26 5.02 -12.21
CA GLU A 242 -15.45 3.77 -12.93
C GLU A 242 -14.11 3.31 -13.49
N TRP A 243 -13.81 2.06 -13.26
CA TRP A 243 -12.63 1.49 -13.88
C TRP A 243 -12.89 1.28 -15.36
N PRO A 244 -11.93 1.60 -16.21
CA PRO A 244 -12.05 1.34 -17.63
C PRO A 244 -12.09 -0.18 -17.86
N TYR A 245 -13.29 -0.73 -17.79
CA TYR A 245 -13.57 -2.01 -18.43
C TYR A 245 -13.80 -1.72 -19.90
N ASP A 246 -12.85 -2.17 -20.73
CA ASP A 246 -12.91 -2.28 -22.18
C ASP A 246 -13.95 -1.40 -22.89
N ASP A 247 -13.46 -0.30 -23.52
CA ASP A 247 -14.08 0.44 -24.64
C ASP A 247 -15.48 1.09 -24.45
N VAL A 248 -16.08 1.11 -23.29
CA VAL A 248 -17.35 1.82 -23.08
C VAL A 248 -17.12 3.23 -22.57
N LEU A 249 -17.16 4.19 -23.46
CA LEU A 249 -16.86 5.61 -23.24
C LEU A 249 -17.96 6.40 -22.50
N ILE A 250 -19.00 5.77 -21.97
CA ILE A 250 -20.12 6.49 -21.33
C ILE A 250 -20.30 5.93 -19.92
N THR A 251 -19.67 6.57 -18.97
CA THR A 251 -19.93 6.33 -17.55
C THR A 251 -21.26 7.01 -17.19
N PRO A 252 -22.31 6.27 -16.78
CA PRO A 252 -23.54 6.90 -16.32
C PRO A 252 -23.30 7.72 -15.05
N ALA A 253 -24.08 8.77 -14.83
CA ALA A 253 -23.96 9.60 -13.62
C ALA A 253 -24.26 8.78 -12.35
N PRO A 254 -23.59 9.07 -11.22
CA PRO A 254 -23.93 8.44 -9.95
C PRO A 254 -25.40 8.70 -9.59
N PRO A 255 -26.13 7.72 -9.07
CA PRO A 255 -27.51 7.88 -8.66
C PRO A 255 -27.68 9.02 -7.65
N ASP A 256 -28.78 9.75 -7.73
CA ASP A 256 -29.09 10.84 -6.79
C ASP A 256 -29.08 10.37 -5.34
N SER A 257 -29.50 9.13 -5.06
CA SER A 257 -29.46 8.53 -3.73
C SER A 257 -28.05 8.38 -3.15
N VAL A 258 -27.04 8.13 -3.97
CA VAL A 258 -25.62 8.11 -3.55
C VAL A 258 -25.17 9.52 -3.16
N ILE A 259 -25.53 10.52 -3.98
CA ILE A 259 -25.21 11.93 -3.70
C ILE A 259 -25.93 12.41 -2.44
N GLU A 260 -27.19 12.05 -2.24
CA GLU A 260 -27.96 12.35 -1.03
C GLU A 260 -27.33 11.77 0.21
N ALA A 261 -26.90 10.49 0.17
CA ALA A 261 -26.21 9.87 1.29
C ALA A 261 -24.95 10.64 1.70
N ILE A 262 -24.16 11.12 0.73
CA ILE A 262 -22.96 11.94 0.99
C ILE A 262 -23.35 13.31 1.57
N VAL A 263 -24.32 13.99 0.98
CA VAL A 263 -24.72 15.34 1.37
C VAL A 263 -25.34 15.38 2.77
N GLU A 264 -26.11 14.35 3.14
CA GLU A 264 -26.77 14.23 4.43
C GLU A 264 -25.86 13.76 5.55
N ALA A 265 -24.69 13.20 5.25
CA ALA A 265 -23.78 12.64 6.25
C ALA A 265 -23.17 13.71 7.16
N ALA A 266 -23.76 13.89 8.34
CA ALA A 266 -23.33 14.89 9.32
C ALA A 266 -21.87 14.68 9.77
N ALA A 267 -21.43 13.43 9.91
CA ALA A 267 -20.05 13.10 10.30
C ALA A 267 -19.00 13.67 9.33
N LEU A 268 -19.30 13.70 8.03
CA LEU A 268 -18.38 14.27 7.04
C LEU A 268 -18.10 15.76 7.25
N ARG A 269 -19.00 16.49 7.91
CA ARG A 269 -18.82 17.92 8.17
C ARG A 269 -17.75 18.22 9.20
N GLN A 270 -17.33 17.22 9.99
CA GLN A 270 -16.33 17.36 11.05
C GLN A 270 -14.92 17.03 10.58
N LEU A 271 -14.75 16.44 9.40
CA LEU A 271 -13.47 16.04 8.87
C LEU A 271 -12.61 17.25 8.48
N GLU A 272 -11.31 17.16 8.73
CA GLU A 272 -10.33 18.16 8.29
C GLU A 272 -10.16 18.13 6.76
N PHE A 273 -10.27 16.95 6.16
CA PHE A 273 -10.11 16.74 4.73
C PHE A 273 -11.12 15.71 4.20
N ARG A 274 -11.77 16.08 3.09
CA ARG A 274 -12.73 15.25 2.34
C ARG A 274 -12.38 15.27 0.86
N LYS A 275 -12.33 14.09 0.23
CA LYS A 275 -12.14 14.00 -1.21
C LYS A 275 -13.17 13.05 -1.81
N PHE A 276 -13.84 13.49 -2.87
CA PHE A 276 -14.84 12.73 -3.61
C PHE A 276 -14.42 12.68 -5.07
N SER A 277 -13.53 11.75 -5.41
CA SER A 277 -13.06 11.57 -6.78
C SER A 277 -14.12 10.92 -7.66
N GLY A 278 -14.08 11.21 -8.96
CA GLY A 278 -14.99 10.63 -9.94
C GLY A 278 -16.24 11.47 -10.24
N LEU A 279 -16.47 12.56 -9.52
CA LEU A 279 -17.59 13.47 -9.79
C LEU A 279 -17.28 14.57 -10.84
N GLY A 280 -16.04 14.64 -11.31
CA GLY A 280 -15.60 15.71 -12.21
C GLY A 280 -16.36 15.77 -13.55
N CYS A 281 -16.85 14.64 -14.04
CA CYS A 281 -17.63 14.56 -15.27
C CYS A 281 -19.12 14.95 -15.11
N TRP A 282 -19.60 15.15 -13.86
CA TRP A 282 -21.00 15.46 -13.54
C TRP A 282 -21.13 16.77 -12.74
N PRO A 283 -21.19 17.92 -13.42
CA PRO A 283 -21.16 19.23 -12.77
C PRO A 283 -22.28 19.46 -11.76
N GLU A 284 -23.48 18.91 -12.01
CA GLU A 284 -24.63 19.07 -11.12
C GLU A 284 -24.38 18.36 -9.78
N GLN A 285 -24.02 17.08 -9.81
CA GLN A 285 -23.70 16.27 -8.62
C GLN A 285 -22.53 16.88 -7.86
N ARG A 286 -21.47 17.25 -8.57
CA ARG A 286 -20.31 17.93 -8.00
C ARG A 286 -20.71 19.21 -7.25
N ASN A 287 -21.54 20.06 -7.87
CA ASN A 287 -21.99 21.31 -7.26
C ASN A 287 -22.86 21.06 -6.02
N ARG A 288 -23.71 20.03 -6.02
CA ARG A 288 -24.50 19.63 -4.84
C ARG A 288 -23.60 19.27 -3.67
N VAL A 289 -22.57 18.44 -3.89
CA VAL A 289 -21.59 18.06 -2.86
C VAL A 289 -20.82 19.27 -2.36
N LEU A 290 -20.29 20.12 -3.27
CA LEU A 290 -19.56 21.32 -2.87
C LEU A 290 -20.44 22.29 -2.05
N ALA A 291 -21.69 22.50 -2.45
CA ALA A 291 -22.62 23.36 -1.74
C ALA A 291 -22.94 22.84 -0.33
N ALA A 292 -23.07 21.50 -0.16
CA ALA A 292 -23.36 20.88 1.12
C ALA A 292 -22.25 21.09 2.15
N PHE A 293 -21.00 21.22 1.71
CA PHE A 293 -19.83 21.38 2.57
C PHE A 293 -19.23 22.79 2.54
N ALA A 294 -19.86 23.75 1.86
CA ALA A 294 -19.32 25.11 1.70
C ALA A 294 -19.04 25.83 3.03
N SER A 295 -19.85 25.56 4.06
CA SER A 295 -19.71 26.14 5.40
C SER A 295 -19.10 25.19 6.44
N ALA A 296 -18.73 23.99 6.04
CA ALA A 296 -18.12 23.02 6.96
C ALA A 296 -16.64 23.37 7.18
N PRO A 297 -16.09 23.12 8.38
CA PRO A 297 -14.64 23.23 8.60
C PRO A 297 -13.89 22.23 7.71
N GLY A 298 -12.60 22.54 7.46
CA GLY A 298 -11.74 21.67 6.65
C GLY A 298 -11.89 21.86 5.14
N GLN A 299 -11.16 21.05 4.38
CA GLN A 299 -11.07 21.17 2.92
C GLN A 299 -11.89 20.09 2.24
N THR A 300 -12.60 20.47 1.18
CA THR A 300 -13.38 19.55 0.34
C THR A 300 -12.87 19.62 -1.10
N TYR A 301 -12.52 18.44 -1.65
CA TYR A 301 -12.12 18.27 -3.05
C TYR A 301 -13.12 17.35 -3.77
N VAL A 302 -13.45 17.69 -5.02
CA VAL A 302 -14.44 16.95 -5.83
C VAL A 302 -14.00 16.86 -7.28
#